data_854d3d2ba251a51fc835053a0594026d
#
_entry.id   854d3d2ba251a51fc835053a0594026d
#
_cell.length_a   1.000
_cell.length_b   1.000
_cell.length_c   1.000
_cell.angle_alpha   90.00
_cell.angle_beta   90.00
_cell.angle_gamma   90.00
#
_symmetry.space_group_name_H-M   'P 1'
#
loop_
_entity.id
_entity.type
_entity.pdbx_description
1 polymer ?
#
loop_
_entity_poly.entity_id
_entity_poly.type
_entity_poly.pdbx_seq_one_letter_code
_entity_poly.pdbx_strand_id
1 'polypeptide(L)'
;MLFRSNIKGENSVATQAIRLWLERVRKITKKSIKHWCITERGGNATERIHIHGILWGIGLESLIRETWKYGFIFIGQYVTEKTINYITKYMYKKDEKHPTFTGKVLCSAGIGSQYTTRVDAKNNKYKGENTKETYRCGNGAKIN
;
A
#
# COMPACT_ATOMS: atom_id res chain seq x y z
N MET A 1 9.67 1.92 5.33
CA MET A 1 9.86 2.89 4.23
C MET A 1 8.56 3.03 3.46
N LEU A 2 8.12 4.25 3.25
CA LEU A 2 6.97 4.56 2.39
C LEU A 2 7.43 4.63 0.93
N PHE A 3 6.71 3.98 0.07
CA PHE A 3 6.94 3.98 -1.38
C PHE A 3 5.71 4.51 -2.10
N ARG A 4 5.91 5.38 -3.08
CA ARG A 4 4.86 5.88 -3.96
C ARG A 4 5.38 6.07 -5.38
N SER A 5 4.60 5.62 -6.35
CA SER A 5 4.88 5.81 -7.78
C SER A 5 3.59 6.00 -8.56
N ASN A 6 3.68 6.37 -9.83
CA ASN A 6 2.55 6.45 -10.74
C ASN A 6 2.91 5.83 -12.10
N ILE A 7 1.97 5.09 -12.66
CA ILE A 7 2.16 4.33 -13.91
C ILE A 7 1.00 4.64 -14.86
N LYS A 8 1.32 4.84 -16.12
CA LYS A 8 0.30 4.91 -17.19
C LYS A 8 -0.28 3.54 -17.45
N GLY A 9 -1.56 3.50 -17.75
CA GLY A 9 -2.27 2.28 -18.12
C GLY A 9 -3.23 1.79 -17.05
N GLU A 10 -3.56 0.52 -17.13
CA GLU A 10 -4.52 -0.12 -16.25
C GLU A 10 -3.88 -0.70 -14.99
N ASN A 11 -4.75 -1.12 -14.08
CA ASN A 11 -4.36 -1.74 -12.82
C ASN A 11 -3.50 -3.00 -13.00
N SER A 12 -3.76 -3.78 -14.04
CA SER A 12 -2.96 -4.95 -14.43
C SER A 12 -1.52 -4.58 -14.76
N VAL A 13 -1.30 -3.48 -15.48
CA VAL A 13 0.03 -2.98 -15.83
C VAL A 13 0.80 -2.58 -14.57
N ALA A 14 0.15 -1.85 -13.67
CA ALA A 14 0.76 -1.42 -12.41
C ALA A 14 1.12 -2.61 -11.51
N THR A 15 0.23 -3.58 -11.38
CA THR A 15 0.51 -4.78 -10.58
C THR A 15 1.61 -5.63 -11.17
N GLN A 16 1.66 -5.77 -12.48
CA GLN A 16 2.75 -6.46 -13.17
C GLN A 16 4.10 -5.75 -12.97
N ALA A 17 4.13 -4.43 -13.06
CA ALA A 17 5.32 -3.64 -12.81
C ALA A 17 5.89 -3.86 -11.39
N ILE A 18 5.02 -3.89 -10.37
CA ILE A 18 5.42 -4.19 -8.99
C ILE A 18 6.02 -5.59 -8.89
N ARG A 19 5.36 -6.60 -9.48
CA ARG A 19 5.82 -7.99 -9.43
C ARG A 19 7.20 -8.16 -10.09
N LEU A 20 7.36 -7.60 -11.28
CA LEU A 20 8.64 -7.66 -12.01
C LEU A 20 9.74 -6.91 -11.26
N TRP A 21 9.43 -5.78 -10.64
CA TRP A 21 10.37 -5.06 -9.83
C TRP A 21 10.80 -5.84 -8.58
N LEU A 22 9.85 -6.42 -7.84
CA LEU A 22 10.14 -7.25 -6.67
C LEU A 22 11.00 -8.47 -7.04
N GLU A 23 10.74 -9.09 -8.19
CA GLU A 23 11.56 -10.20 -8.70
C GLU A 23 12.99 -9.73 -9.04
N ARG A 24 13.14 -8.57 -9.69
CA ARG A 24 14.46 -7.97 -9.99
C ARG A 24 15.24 -7.73 -8.70
N VAL A 25 14.62 -7.12 -7.71
CA VAL A 25 15.26 -6.89 -6.40
C VAL A 25 15.67 -8.21 -5.75
N ARG A 26 14.80 -9.22 -5.78
CA ARG A 26 15.12 -10.55 -5.25
C ARG A 26 16.31 -11.19 -5.95
N LYS A 27 16.43 -11.03 -7.27
CA LYS A 27 17.59 -11.52 -8.03
C LYS A 27 18.90 -10.85 -7.62
N ILE A 28 18.86 -9.54 -7.34
CA ILE A 28 20.03 -8.77 -6.91
C ILE A 28 20.43 -9.09 -5.47
N THR A 29 19.47 -9.02 -4.56
CA THR A 29 19.73 -9.12 -3.11
C THR A 29 19.76 -10.54 -2.59
N LYS A 30 19.31 -11.51 -3.38
CA LYS A 30 19.05 -12.92 -3.00
C LYS A 30 18.03 -13.07 -1.87
N LYS A 31 17.31 -12.00 -1.57
CA LYS A 31 16.26 -11.94 -0.53
C LYS A 31 15.01 -11.23 -1.05
N SER A 32 13.86 -11.65 -0.57
CA SER A 32 12.60 -10.97 -0.84
C SER A 32 12.42 -9.76 0.09
N ILE A 33 12.01 -8.63 -0.47
CA ILE A 33 11.59 -7.47 0.32
C ILE A 33 10.19 -7.73 0.86
N LYS A 34 10.03 -7.65 2.18
CA LYS A 34 8.72 -7.64 2.80
C LYS A 34 7.99 -6.36 2.41
N HIS A 35 6.78 -6.49 1.87
CA HIS A 35 6.06 -5.37 1.28
C HIS A 35 4.55 -5.49 1.48
N TRP A 36 3.89 -4.33 1.50
CA TRP A 36 2.46 -4.16 1.34
C TRP A 36 2.23 -2.98 0.41
N CYS A 37 1.59 -3.19 -0.71
CA CYS A 37 1.34 -2.17 -1.72
C CYS A 37 -0.13 -2.17 -2.11
N ILE A 38 -0.65 -1.01 -2.44
CA ILE A 38 -2.00 -0.84 -2.99
C ILE A 38 -1.98 0.09 -4.19
N THR A 39 -2.78 -0.23 -5.18
CA THR A 39 -2.99 0.64 -6.35
C THR A 39 -4.20 1.53 -6.14
N GLU A 40 -4.10 2.78 -6.60
CA GLU A 40 -5.16 3.76 -6.62
C GLU A 40 -5.22 4.40 -8.01
N ARG A 41 -6.41 4.62 -8.53
CA ARG A 41 -6.54 5.46 -9.73
C ARG A 41 -6.42 6.93 -9.34
N GLY A 42 -5.49 7.64 -9.95
CA GLY A 42 -5.30 9.07 -9.70
C GLY A 42 -6.50 9.87 -10.16
N GLY A 43 -7.06 10.69 -9.24
CA GLY A 43 -8.06 11.68 -9.59
C GLY A 43 -7.41 12.85 -10.34
N ASN A 44 -8.21 13.63 -11.05
CA ASN A 44 -7.85 14.88 -11.70
C ASN A 44 -6.70 14.78 -12.73
N ALA A 45 -7.07 14.64 -13.99
CA ALA A 45 -6.26 14.90 -15.20
C ALA A 45 -5.15 13.89 -15.56
N THR A 46 -4.67 13.03 -14.69
CA THR A 46 -3.53 12.18 -15.07
C THR A 46 -3.90 10.76 -15.51
N GLU A 47 -5.08 10.25 -15.17
CA GLU A 47 -5.53 8.88 -15.51
C GLU A 47 -4.50 7.78 -15.18
N ARG A 48 -3.56 8.09 -14.28
CA ARG A 48 -2.46 7.19 -13.92
C ARG A 48 -2.83 6.38 -12.69
N ILE A 49 -2.34 5.16 -12.65
CA ILE A 49 -2.43 4.34 -11.45
C ILE A 49 -1.33 4.76 -10.49
N HIS A 50 -1.72 5.21 -9.33
CA HIS A 50 -0.81 5.45 -8.22
C HIS A 50 -0.57 4.15 -7.47
N ILE A 51 0.65 3.94 -7.04
CA ILE A 51 1.04 2.84 -6.18
C ILE A 51 1.48 3.45 -4.86
N HIS A 52 0.86 3.01 -3.79
CA HIS A 52 1.27 3.35 -2.43
C HIS A 52 1.73 2.07 -1.73
N GLY A 53 2.81 2.13 -0.99
CA GLY A 53 3.31 0.93 -0.35
C GLY A 53 4.19 1.18 0.87
N ILE A 54 4.33 0.16 1.68
CA ILE A 54 5.29 0.05 2.76
C ILE A 54 6.25 -1.07 2.42
N LEU A 55 7.52 -0.77 2.54
CA LEU A 55 8.62 -1.72 2.33
C LEU A 55 9.41 -1.83 3.64
N TRP A 56 9.68 -3.06 4.06
CA TRP A 56 10.45 -3.32 5.27
C TRP A 56 11.89 -3.65 4.89
N GLY A 57 12.82 -2.86 5.43
CA GLY A 57 14.26 -3.04 5.26
C GLY A 57 15.01 -1.76 5.53
N ILE A 58 16.28 -1.90 5.83
CA ILE A 58 17.21 -0.81 6.09
C ILE A 58 18.05 -0.59 4.82
N GLY A 59 18.32 0.68 4.49
CA GLY A 59 19.19 1.02 3.36
C GLY A 59 18.65 0.70 1.98
N LEU A 60 17.33 0.52 1.84
CA LEU A 60 16.71 0.13 0.57
C LEU A 60 16.57 1.28 -0.43
N GLU A 61 16.77 2.52 -0.04
CA GLU A 61 16.45 3.67 -0.88
C GLU A 61 17.24 3.67 -2.19
N SER A 62 18.56 3.52 -2.13
CA SER A 62 19.42 3.47 -3.33
C SER A 62 19.01 2.32 -4.24
N LEU A 63 18.84 1.13 -3.68
CA LEU A 63 18.42 -0.05 -4.41
C LEU A 63 17.08 0.16 -5.14
N ILE A 64 16.11 0.80 -4.46
CA ILE A 64 14.81 1.09 -5.05
C ILE A 64 14.96 2.07 -6.20
N ARG A 65 15.70 3.17 -6.01
CA ARG A 65 15.93 4.18 -7.05
C ARG A 65 16.65 3.60 -8.27
N GLU A 66 17.61 2.74 -8.07
CA GLU A 66 18.37 2.09 -9.15
C GLU A 66 17.55 1.06 -9.91
N THR A 67 16.68 0.35 -9.22
CA THR A 67 15.96 -0.80 -9.81
C THR A 67 14.56 -0.48 -10.30
N TRP A 68 13.92 0.58 -9.80
CA TRP A 68 12.61 1.00 -10.28
C TRP A 68 12.73 1.67 -11.65
N LYS A 69 12.06 1.11 -12.64
CA LYS A 69 12.13 1.57 -14.04
C LYS A 69 10.80 2.05 -14.62
N TYR A 70 9.79 2.23 -13.76
CA TYR A 70 8.41 2.45 -14.21
C TYR A 70 7.89 3.87 -13.90
N GLY A 71 8.79 4.86 -13.96
CA GLY A 71 8.44 6.26 -13.80
C GLY A 71 8.81 6.84 -12.45
N PHE A 72 8.14 7.93 -12.10
CA PHE A 72 8.44 8.69 -10.88
C PHE A 72 8.29 7.84 -9.61
N ILE A 73 9.18 8.06 -8.67
CA ILE A 73 9.17 7.42 -7.36
C ILE A 73 9.41 8.43 -6.24
N PHE A 74 8.61 8.33 -5.21
CA PHE A 74 8.81 9.01 -3.93
C PHE A 74 9.09 7.96 -2.85
N ILE A 75 10.08 8.24 -2.01
CA ILE A 75 10.48 7.38 -0.90
C ILE A 75 10.51 8.22 0.37
N GLY A 76 9.73 7.82 1.36
CA GLY A 76 9.77 8.34 2.72
C GLY A 76 10.44 7.32 3.64
N GLN A 77 11.45 7.75 4.39
CA GLN A 77 12.23 6.82 5.22
C GLN A 77 11.48 6.37 6.48
N TYR A 78 10.57 7.19 6.97
CA TYR A 78 9.84 6.91 8.20
C TYR A 78 8.40 6.53 7.91
N VAL A 79 7.95 5.46 8.56
CA VAL A 79 6.56 5.02 8.55
C VAL A 79 6.01 5.15 9.97
N THR A 80 5.01 6.00 10.11
CA THR A 80 4.29 6.20 11.36
C THR A 80 2.89 5.60 11.26
N GLU A 81 2.17 5.54 12.37
CA GLU A 81 0.76 5.16 12.38
C GLU A 81 -0.07 6.04 11.43
N LYS A 82 0.22 7.34 11.37
CA LYS A 82 -0.44 8.25 10.40
C LYS A 82 -0.18 7.83 8.95
N THR A 83 1.02 7.37 8.65
CA THR A 83 1.37 6.87 7.31
C THR A 83 0.55 5.63 6.97
N ILE A 84 0.42 4.70 7.91
CA ILE A 84 -0.35 3.47 7.73
C ILE A 84 -1.83 3.81 7.49
N ASN A 85 -2.40 4.67 8.31
CA ASN A 85 -3.79 5.12 8.17
C ASN A 85 -4.01 5.85 6.84
N TYR A 86 -3.03 6.64 6.39
CA TYR A 86 -3.09 7.32 5.11
C TYR A 86 -3.16 6.35 3.92
N ILE A 87 -2.33 5.32 3.89
CA ILE A 87 -2.30 4.40 2.76
C ILE A 87 -3.44 3.37 2.80
N THR A 88 -3.87 2.94 3.98
CA THR A 88 -4.97 1.98 4.11
C THR A 88 -6.32 2.56 3.72
N LYS A 89 -6.49 3.88 3.77
CA LYS A 89 -7.72 4.53 3.28
C LYS A 89 -8.02 4.19 1.82
N TYR A 90 -6.99 3.95 1.00
CA TYR A 90 -7.16 3.59 -0.41
C TYR A 90 -7.81 2.23 -0.64
N MET A 91 -7.88 1.39 0.38
CA MET A 91 -8.65 0.14 0.33
C MET A 91 -10.17 0.39 0.27
N TYR A 92 -10.62 1.51 0.82
CA TYR A 92 -12.04 1.84 0.97
C TYR A 92 -12.47 3.07 0.16
N LYS A 93 -11.51 3.79 -0.39
CA LYS A 93 -11.77 4.98 -1.16
C LYS A 93 -12.48 4.60 -2.46
N LYS A 94 -13.69 5.09 -2.65
CA LYS A 94 -14.42 5.00 -3.91
C LYS A 94 -13.99 6.14 -4.81
N ASP A 95 -13.72 5.82 -6.07
CA ASP A 95 -13.49 6.81 -7.10
C ASP A 95 -14.82 7.08 -7.81
N GLU A 96 -15.38 8.27 -7.60
CA GLU A 96 -16.67 8.66 -8.20
C GLU A 96 -16.62 8.73 -9.73
N LYS A 97 -15.45 9.06 -10.29
CA LYS A 97 -15.23 9.12 -11.74
C LYS A 97 -15.03 7.74 -12.37
N HIS A 98 -14.55 6.77 -11.59
CA HIS A 98 -14.27 5.42 -12.04
C HIS A 98 -14.88 4.40 -11.09
N PRO A 99 -16.21 4.30 -11.02
CA PRO A 99 -16.90 3.49 -10.00
C PRO A 99 -16.59 1.99 -10.10
N THR A 100 -16.12 1.53 -11.26
CA THR A 100 -15.72 0.13 -11.48
C THR A 100 -14.26 -0.15 -11.10
N PHE A 101 -13.46 0.88 -10.80
CA PHE A 101 -12.08 0.68 -10.40
C PHE A 101 -12.01 0.15 -8.97
N THR A 102 -11.31 -0.96 -8.80
CA THR A 102 -10.98 -1.53 -7.50
C THR A 102 -9.47 -1.59 -7.33
N GLY A 103 -8.96 -0.95 -6.29
CA GLY A 103 -7.55 -1.02 -5.95
C GLY A 103 -7.10 -2.46 -5.70
N LYS A 104 -5.90 -2.81 -6.17
CA LYS A 104 -5.28 -4.13 -5.93
C LYS A 104 -4.26 -4.03 -4.83
N VAL A 105 -4.39 -4.94 -3.85
CA VAL A 105 -3.40 -5.12 -2.79
C VAL A 105 -2.41 -6.20 -3.21
N LEU A 106 -1.12 -5.89 -3.11
CA LEU A 106 -0.03 -6.86 -3.24
C LEU A 106 0.77 -6.83 -1.95
N CYS A 107 0.85 -7.96 -1.28
CA CYS A 107 1.59 -8.06 -0.03
C CYS A 107 2.37 -9.36 0.06
N SER A 108 3.45 -9.32 0.85
CA SER A 108 4.21 -10.53 1.18
C SER A 108 3.33 -11.51 1.96
N ALA A 109 3.49 -12.78 1.69
CA ALA A 109 2.82 -13.84 2.43
C ALA A 109 3.08 -13.73 3.94
N GLY A 110 2.08 -14.00 4.75
CA GLY A 110 2.18 -14.00 6.21
C GLY A 110 2.18 -12.63 6.88
N ILE A 111 2.04 -11.52 6.15
CA ILE A 111 1.85 -10.21 6.79
C ILE A 111 0.57 -10.24 7.63
N GLY A 112 0.70 -9.90 8.91
CA GLY A 112 -0.42 -9.86 9.84
C GLY A 112 -0.90 -11.24 10.34
N SER A 113 -0.31 -12.35 9.91
CA SER A 113 -0.76 -13.69 10.31
C SER A 113 -0.71 -13.92 11.82
N GLN A 114 0.29 -13.40 12.51
CA GLN A 114 0.38 -13.50 13.96
C GLN A 114 -0.53 -12.48 14.70
N TYR A 115 -0.95 -11.42 14.01
CA TYR A 115 -1.82 -10.41 14.61
C TYR A 115 -3.20 -10.98 14.93
N THR A 116 -3.76 -11.81 14.06
CA THR A 116 -5.12 -12.36 14.21
C THR A 116 -5.31 -13.24 15.45
N THR A 117 -4.21 -13.77 16.02
CA THR A 117 -4.22 -14.59 17.24
C THR A 117 -4.08 -13.77 18.53
N ARG A 118 -3.73 -12.49 18.42
CA ARG A 118 -3.52 -11.61 19.58
C ARG A 118 -4.85 -11.18 20.22
N VAL A 119 -4.80 -10.89 21.50
CA VAL A 119 -6.00 -10.42 22.26
C VAL A 119 -6.48 -9.07 21.73
N ASP A 120 -5.56 -8.15 21.47
CA ASP A 120 -5.88 -6.83 20.92
C ASP A 120 -6.55 -6.92 19.53
N ALA A 121 -6.13 -7.86 18.69
CA ALA A 121 -6.78 -8.11 17.41
C ALA A 121 -8.24 -8.57 17.57
N LYS A 122 -8.51 -9.39 18.57
CA LYS A 122 -9.88 -9.84 18.88
C LYS A 122 -10.78 -8.67 19.27
N ASN A 123 -10.22 -7.73 20.02
CA ASN A 123 -10.94 -6.53 20.46
C ASN A 123 -11.19 -5.54 19.30
N ASN A 124 -10.34 -5.57 18.27
CA ASN A 124 -10.44 -4.72 17.09
C ASN A 124 -11.26 -5.35 15.94
N LYS A 125 -11.82 -6.54 16.13
CA LYS A 125 -12.71 -7.13 15.14
C LYS A 125 -13.94 -6.26 14.94
N TYR A 126 -14.31 -6.07 13.67
CA TYR A 126 -15.58 -5.49 13.28
C TYR A 126 -16.73 -6.32 13.86
N LYS A 127 -17.61 -5.67 14.63
CA LYS A 127 -18.68 -6.32 15.38
C LYS A 127 -20.04 -6.26 14.69
N GLY A 128 -20.10 -6.01 13.40
CA GLY A 128 -21.34 -6.01 12.62
C GLY A 128 -21.77 -4.65 12.06
N GLU A 129 -22.81 -4.65 11.25
CA GLU A 129 -23.25 -3.50 10.45
C GLU A 129 -23.78 -2.31 11.26
N ASN A 130 -24.14 -2.50 12.51
CA ASN A 130 -24.71 -1.46 13.37
C ASN A 130 -23.70 -0.66 14.20
N THR A 131 -22.43 -1.00 14.12
CA THR A 131 -21.40 -0.20 14.75
C THR A 131 -20.95 0.88 13.77
N LYS A 132 -21.44 2.10 13.99
CA LYS A 132 -20.85 3.31 13.39
C LYS A 132 -19.43 3.55 13.94
N GLU A 133 -18.64 2.50 14.04
CA GLU A 133 -17.26 2.65 14.47
C GLU A 133 -16.39 3.02 13.31
N THR A 134 -16.05 4.20 13.35
CA THR A 134 -15.01 4.84 12.61
C THR A 134 -13.68 4.48 13.24
N TYR A 135 -12.70 4.15 12.41
CA TYR A 135 -11.32 4.01 12.84
C TYR A 135 -10.87 5.31 13.51
N ARG A 136 -10.46 5.24 14.76
CA ARG A 136 -9.75 6.33 15.40
C ARG A 136 -8.28 6.27 14.98
N CYS A 137 -7.85 7.22 14.20
CA CYS A 137 -6.42 7.50 14.06
C CYS A 137 -5.90 8.00 15.41
N GLY A 138 -4.65 7.69 15.75
CA GLY A 138 -4.04 7.96 17.04
C GLY A 138 -4.09 9.40 17.57
N ASN A 139 -4.68 10.34 16.83
CA ASN A 139 -4.95 11.72 17.26
C ASN A 139 -6.45 11.99 17.48
N GLY A 140 -7.28 10.99 17.65
CA GLY A 140 -8.71 11.19 17.86
C GLY A 140 -9.51 11.60 16.62
N ALA A 141 -8.87 11.73 15.45
CA ALA A 141 -9.59 11.99 14.22
C ALA A 141 -10.38 10.75 13.80
N LYS A 142 -11.67 10.92 13.59
CA LYS A 142 -12.54 9.89 13.05
C LYS A 142 -12.41 9.91 11.53
N ILE A 143 -12.13 8.77 10.93
CA ILE A 143 -12.23 8.59 9.49
C ILE A 143 -13.56 7.88 9.24
N ASN A 144 -14.45 8.59 8.56
CA ASN A 144 -15.71 8.02 8.09
C ASN A 144 -15.48 7.17 6.85
#